data_a0cd55e65a12c7503b0ad46a7dc71eb1
#
_entry.id   a0cd55e65a12c7503b0ad46a7dc71eb1
#
_cell.length_a   1.000
_cell.length_b   1.000
_cell.length_c   1.000
_cell.angle_alpha   90.00
_cell.angle_beta   90.00
_cell.angle_gamma   90.00
#
_symmetry.space_group_name_H-M   'P 1'
#
loop_
_entity.id
_entity.type
_entity.pdbx_description
1 polymer ?
#
loop_
_entity_poly.entity_id
_entity_poly.type
_entity_poly.pdbx_seq_one_letter_code
_entity_poly.pdbx_strand_id
1 'polypeptide(L)'
;MKFGFSRTAQSSTVAGVLPGFLAGRIEPRRSRRWLFFGALTLVAFIYGCAVAIFPTLFYSIFAIPIIGLGLAALWALPDTNVDRGRAIRSLFWLYLVSLMLWPSYLAIALPGLPWINVQRLFLLPLCAIFFYSLSTSKVVRTELGEVLSANRFASTLFFSFVVLQFATTVLSPSIGASINKLFINQCAWTVPFLISCWMFRTEKHRRHWYAALLILVLLTAIEALVEYKMHKVPWRDHIPSFLGESEDYVQANLRRATGLYRTKGFTVNTLVLAELLGVTAPFVFHAAFTSKKALARLFWILYLPCHFFVIVTTDSRLGMVSFLASGLLYLGVWNLLRWRERKHDPFAPALVLAYPLGAAALGVLTLTWTRLYRMVFGGGANSASDIARQTQWKMMWPKLWSWPFGHGPNTSGHTLGYIDATGLLTVDSYYITVLLEYGIAGFVIFYSLFLLTAVQLTRGVLQGPTRKPSLAVPVAISMIVFVIDKSVLSLQNNHSIIFMALGMAFALRYRMNSEPATAASPRGSVKSAFVRPITA
;
A
#
# COMPACT_ATOMS: atom_id res chain seq x y z
N MET A 1 24.79 -65.51 11.41
CA MET A 1 24.47 -64.09 11.43
C MET A 1 25.25 -63.39 10.35
N LYS A 2 24.62 -63.09 9.21
CA LYS A 2 25.23 -62.35 8.09
C LYS A 2 24.65 -60.95 8.07
N PHE A 3 25.46 -59.92 8.37
CA PHE A 3 25.14 -58.53 8.18
C PHE A 3 25.50 -58.14 6.74
N GLY A 4 24.51 -57.93 5.90
CA GLY A 4 24.68 -57.38 4.56
C GLY A 4 24.65 -55.86 4.60
N PHE A 5 25.77 -55.19 4.42
CA PHE A 5 25.86 -53.75 4.15
C PHE A 5 25.64 -53.52 2.65
N SER A 6 24.45 -53.04 2.29
CA SER A 6 24.20 -52.50 0.97
C SER A 6 24.69 -51.03 0.95
N ARG A 7 25.87 -50.82 0.37
CA ARG A 7 26.35 -49.49 -0.03
C ARG A 7 25.66 -49.10 -1.34
N THR A 8 24.62 -48.33 -1.26
CA THR A 8 24.16 -47.49 -2.38
C THR A 8 25.10 -46.30 -2.48
N ALA A 9 26.04 -46.37 -3.40
CA ALA A 9 26.85 -45.23 -3.80
C ALA A 9 25.92 -44.19 -4.45
N GLN A 10 25.57 -43.13 -3.70
CA GLN A 10 25.05 -41.90 -4.30
C GLN A 10 26.22 -41.24 -5.03
N SER A 11 26.22 -41.33 -6.34
CA SER A 11 27.05 -40.50 -7.20
C SER A 11 26.54 -39.04 -7.01
N SER A 12 27.27 -38.30 -6.20
CA SER A 12 27.09 -36.83 -6.13
C SER A 12 27.61 -36.25 -7.44
N THR A 13 26.75 -36.21 -8.43
CA THR A 13 26.97 -35.43 -9.64
C THR A 13 27.04 -33.96 -9.27
N VAL A 14 28.10 -33.30 -9.71
CA VAL A 14 28.38 -31.85 -9.61
C VAL A 14 27.30 -30.98 -10.27
N ALA A 15 26.14 -31.55 -10.62
CA ALA A 15 24.97 -30.84 -11.18
C ALA A 15 24.22 -29.94 -10.19
N GLY A 16 24.66 -29.85 -8.91
CA GLY A 16 24.02 -29.04 -7.87
C GLY A 16 24.44 -27.56 -7.80
N VAL A 17 25.32 -27.08 -8.67
CA VAL A 17 25.88 -25.72 -8.58
C VAL A 17 25.13 -24.70 -9.42
N LEU A 18 24.27 -25.11 -10.34
CA LEU A 18 23.44 -24.19 -11.11
C LEU A 18 22.04 -24.10 -10.48
N PRO A 19 21.47 -22.89 -10.31
CA PRO A 19 20.10 -22.74 -9.84
C PRO A 19 19.15 -23.57 -10.69
N GLY A 20 18.18 -24.26 -10.08
CA GLY A 20 17.22 -25.12 -10.77
C GLY A 20 16.45 -24.45 -11.92
N PHE A 21 16.41 -23.12 -11.90
CA PHE A 21 15.97 -22.25 -13.00
C PHE A 21 16.86 -22.36 -14.26
N LEU A 22 18.18 -22.54 -14.12
CA LEU A 22 19.11 -22.70 -15.24
C LEU A 22 19.31 -24.16 -15.62
N ALA A 23 19.20 -25.09 -14.68
CA ALA A 23 19.45 -26.51 -14.91
C ALA A 23 18.43 -27.21 -15.83
N GLY A 24 17.19 -26.71 -15.90
CA GLY A 24 16.13 -27.28 -16.75
C GLY A 24 15.94 -26.61 -18.12
N ARG A 25 16.66 -25.52 -18.43
CA ARG A 25 16.40 -24.71 -19.64
C ARG A 25 17.55 -24.51 -20.58
N ILE A 26 18.76 -24.90 -20.25
CA ILE A 26 19.92 -24.60 -21.09
C ILE A 26 20.73 -25.85 -21.34
N GLU A 27 20.34 -26.64 -22.32
CA GLU A 27 21.29 -27.05 -23.34
C GLU A 27 21.24 -26.00 -24.45
N PRO A 28 22.07 -24.95 -24.42
CA PRO A 28 22.08 -23.98 -25.48
C PRO A 28 22.72 -24.63 -26.68
N ARG A 29 21.94 -24.89 -27.73
CA ARG A 29 22.51 -25.13 -29.06
C ARG A 29 23.58 -24.06 -29.27
N ARG A 30 24.75 -24.47 -29.78
CA ARG A 30 25.94 -23.63 -29.99
C ARG A 30 25.62 -22.27 -30.64
N SER A 31 24.60 -22.22 -31.51
CA SER A 31 24.10 -21.01 -32.14
C SER A 31 23.46 -20.00 -31.16
N ARG A 32 22.79 -20.44 -30.08
CA ARG A 32 22.20 -19.51 -29.09
C ARG A 32 23.24 -18.81 -28.22
N ARG A 33 24.42 -19.45 -28.01
CA ARG A 33 25.53 -18.78 -27.28
C ARG A 33 26.06 -17.59 -28.08
N TRP A 34 26.26 -17.76 -29.38
CA TRP A 34 26.72 -16.66 -30.24
C TRP A 34 25.70 -15.53 -30.33
N LEU A 35 24.41 -15.84 -30.41
CA LEU A 35 23.35 -14.82 -30.35
C LEU A 35 23.33 -14.08 -29.01
N PHE A 36 23.53 -14.78 -27.90
CA PHE A 36 23.63 -14.16 -26.58
C PHE A 36 24.83 -13.23 -26.45
N PHE A 37 26.03 -13.70 -26.86
CA PHE A 37 27.23 -12.85 -26.86
C PHE A 37 27.11 -11.69 -27.86
N GLY A 38 26.53 -11.91 -29.03
CA GLY A 38 26.25 -10.85 -30.00
C GLY A 38 25.30 -9.79 -29.45
N ALA A 39 24.21 -10.20 -28.81
CA ALA A 39 23.28 -9.29 -28.15
C ALA A 39 23.94 -8.51 -26.99
N LEU A 40 24.76 -9.20 -26.17
CA LEU A 40 25.50 -8.56 -25.08
C LEU A 40 26.50 -7.53 -25.60
N THR A 41 27.23 -7.85 -26.67
CA THR A 41 28.17 -6.93 -27.34
C THR A 41 27.45 -5.72 -27.93
N LEU A 42 26.30 -5.95 -28.59
CA LEU A 42 25.47 -4.87 -29.13
C LEU A 42 24.96 -3.95 -28.02
N VAL A 43 24.45 -4.50 -26.93
CA VAL A 43 23.99 -3.71 -25.77
C VAL A 43 25.15 -2.92 -25.16
N ALA A 44 26.33 -3.54 -24.99
CA ALA A 44 27.52 -2.86 -24.48
C ALA A 44 27.98 -1.73 -25.41
N PHE A 45 27.91 -1.93 -26.74
CA PHE A 45 28.24 -0.92 -27.73
C PHE A 45 27.26 0.27 -27.70
N ILE A 46 25.94 0.00 -27.74
CA ILE A 46 24.90 1.03 -27.64
C ILE A 46 25.09 1.82 -26.34
N TYR A 47 25.39 1.11 -25.26
CA TYR A 47 25.62 1.70 -23.96
C TYR A 47 26.87 2.60 -23.94
N GLY A 48 27.97 2.16 -24.53
CA GLY A 48 29.19 2.95 -24.68
C GLY A 48 28.96 4.22 -25.49
N CYS A 49 28.20 4.14 -26.58
CA CYS A 49 27.79 5.30 -27.37
C CYS A 49 26.92 6.27 -26.57
N ALA A 50 25.97 5.77 -25.80
CA ALA A 50 25.11 6.60 -24.94
C ALA A 50 25.92 7.38 -23.89
N VAL A 51 26.91 6.74 -23.25
CA VAL A 51 27.82 7.39 -22.29
C VAL A 51 28.65 8.48 -22.96
N ALA A 52 29.15 8.22 -24.17
CA ALA A 52 29.95 9.18 -24.91
C ALA A 52 29.15 10.44 -25.35
N ILE A 53 27.88 10.24 -25.72
CA ILE A 53 27.02 11.34 -26.21
C ILE A 53 26.42 12.15 -25.04
N PHE A 54 26.16 11.52 -23.89
CA PHE A 54 25.49 12.16 -22.75
C PHE A 54 26.33 12.12 -21.47
N PRO A 55 27.44 12.86 -21.38
CA PRO A 55 28.33 12.83 -20.23
C PRO A 55 27.68 13.31 -18.92
N THR A 56 26.63 14.15 -18.98
CA THR A 56 25.86 14.60 -17.83
C THR A 56 25.02 13.49 -17.19
N LEU A 57 24.72 12.42 -17.93
CA LEU A 57 24.00 11.24 -17.45
C LEU A 57 24.93 10.12 -16.97
N PHE A 58 26.24 10.38 -16.90
CA PHE A 58 27.27 9.39 -16.57
C PHE A 58 26.92 8.53 -15.35
N TYR A 59 26.55 9.16 -14.22
CA TYR A 59 26.21 8.42 -12.99
C TYR A 59 24.95 7.54 -13.17
N SER A 60 23.93 8.04 -13.82
CA SER A 60 22.67 7.29 -14.04
C SER A 60 22.90 6.14 -15.01
N ILE A 61 23.71 6.37 -16.05
CA ILE A 61 24.03 5.37 -17.08
C ILE A 61 24.91 4.25 -16.48
N PHE A 62 25.84 4.54 -15.59
CA PHE A 62 26.63 3.49 -14.92
C PHE A 62 25.85 2.73 -13.87
N ALA A 63 24.93 3.38 -13.14
CA ALA A 63 24.15 2.73 -12.11
C ALA A 63 23.25 1.61 -12.66
N ILE A 64 22.67 1.78 -13.85
CA ILE A 64 21.75 0.80 -14.44
C ILE A 64 22.41 -0.57 -14.70
N PRO A 65 23.58 -0.68 -15.38
CA PRO A 65 24.24 -1.97 -15.55
C PRO A 65 24.77 -2.57 -14.25
N ILE A 66 25.29 -1.76 -13.33
CA ILE A 66 25.77 -2.26 -12.04
C ILE A 66 24.59 -2.86 -11.25
N ILE A 67 23.46 -2.19 -11.21
CA ILE A 67 22.24 -2.71 -10.61
C ILE A 67 21.77 -3.97 -11.35
N GLY A 68 21.75 -3.93 -12.69
CA GLY A 68 21.36 -5.07 -13.52
C GLY A 68 22.27 -6.28 -13.31
N LEU A 69 23.59 -6.08 -13.28
CA LEU A 69 24.57 -7.14 -12.96
C LEU A 69 24.40 -7.66 -11.52
N GLY A 70 24.16 -6.76 -10.56
CA GLY A 70 23.86 -7.14 -9.18
C GLY A 70 22.60 -8.01 -9.07
N LEU A 71 21.54 -7.62 -9.77
CA LEU A 71 20.29 -8.39 -9.83
C LEU A 71 20.50 -9.73 -10.56
N ALA A 72 21.26 -9.76 -11.66
CA ALA A 72 21.60 -10.98 -12.38
C ALA A 72 22.46 -11.92 -11.52
N ALA A 73 23.46 -11.38 -10.80
CA ALA A 73 24.26 -12.13 -9.86
C ALA A 73 23.42 -12.71 -8.71
N LEU A 74 22.54 -11.91 -8.12
CA LEU A 74 21.58 -12.35 -7.12
C LEU A 74 20.69 -13.47 -7.66
N TRP A 75 20.20 -13.34 -8.89
CA TRP A 75 19.33 -14.34 -9.53
C TRP A 75 20.08 -15.63 -9.91
N ALA A 76 21.38 -15.54 -10.15
CA ALA A 76 22.25 -16.69 -10.43
C ALA A 76 22.67 -17.47 -9.19
N LEU A 77 22.36 -17.00 -7.97
CA LEU A 77 22.70 -17.70 -6.75
C LEU A 77 21.99 -19.06 -6.65
N PRO A 78 22.66 -20.09 -6.11
CA PRO A 78 22.08 -21.41 -5.95
C PRO A 78 20.90 -21.39 -4.96
N ASP A 79 19.94 -22.30 -5.17
CA ASP A 79 18.87 -22.51 -4.22
C ASP A 79 19.43 -22.99 -2.87
N THR A 80 19.03 -22.32 -1.80
CA THR A 80 19.41 -22.65 -0.43
C THR A 80 18.17 -22.96 0.40
N ASN A 81 18.29 -23.89 1.35
CA ASN A 81 17.21 -24.21 2.29
C ASN A 81 17.23 -23.34 3.56
N VAL A 82 17.99 -22.24 3.55
CA VAL A 82 18.09 -21.36 4.72
C VAL A 82 16.82 -20.51 4.85
N ASP A 83 16.09 -20.69 5.93
CA ASP A 83 14.93 -19.87 6.27
C ASP A 83 15.36 -18.48 6.79
N ARG A 84 15.26 -17.48 5.95
CA ARG A 84 15.48 -16.06 6.30
C ARG A 84 14.19 -15.34 6.65
N GLY A 85 13.09 -16.03 6.70
CA GLY A 85 11.77 -15.44 6.98
C GLY A 85 11.71 -14.70 8.32
N ARG A 86 12.54 -15.08 9.31
CA ARG A 86 12.63 -14.35 10.58
C ARG A 86 13.19 -12.94 10.38
N ALA A 87 14.29 -12.80 9.64
CA ALA A 87 14.90 -11.49 9.38
C ALA A 87 13.98 -10.59 8.57
N ILE A 88 13.33 -11.10 7.50
CA ILE A 88 12.36 -10.36 6.71
C ILE A 88 11.22 -9.87 7.60
N ARG A 89 10.65 -10.74 8.45
CA ARG A 89 9.56 -10.35 9.35
C ARG A 89 9.99 -9.28 10.35
N SER A 90 11.17 -9.42 10.98
CA SER A 90 11.66 -8.43 11.94
C SER A 90 11.87 -7.06 11.29
N LEU A 91 12.53 -6.99 10.14
CA LEU A 91 12.74 -5.74 9.40
C LEU A 91 11.42 -5.14 8.89
N PHE A 92 10.48 -5.97 8.45
CA PHE A 92 9.15 -5.50 8.05
C PHE A 92 8.40 -4.82 9.21
N TRP A 93 8.48 -5.37 10.42
CA TRP A 93 7.87 -4.76 11.61
C TRP A 93 8.57 -3.46 12.00
N LEU A 94 9.90 -3.43 11.99
CA LEU A 94 10.67 -2.21 12.26
C LEU A 94 10.36 -1.12 11.21
N TYR A 95 10.24 -1.51 9.95
CA TYR A 95 9.84 -0.60 8.89
C TYR A 95 8.41 -0.04 9.11
N LEU A 96 7.44 -0.89 9.44
CA LEU A 96 6.07 -0.44 9.74
C LEU A 96 6.03 0.54 10.92
N VAL A 97 6.74 0.25 12.00
CA VAL A 97 6.84 1.14 13.17
C VAL A 97 7.48 2.47 12.78
N SER A 98 8.58 2.44 12.03
CA SER A 98 9.27 3.65 11.58
C SER A 98 8.43 4.51 10.63
N LEU A 99 7.58 3.89 9.79
CA LEU A 99 6.67 4.63 8.92
C LEU A 99 5.65 5.48 9.69
N MET A 100 5.17 4.98 10.82
CA MET A 100 4.07 5.61 11.55
C MET A 100 4.53 6.47 12.73
N LEU A 101 5.67 6.14 13.36
CA LEU A 101 6.13 6.81 14.58
C LEU A 101 7.43 7.61 14.42
N TRP A 102 8.06 7.60 13.24
CA TRP A 102 9.27 8.40 13.01
C TRP A 102 9.01 9.51 12.00
N PRO A 103 9.29 10.78 12.36
CA PRO A 103 9.16 11.90 11.44
C PRO A 103 10.11 11.73 10.25
N SER A 104 9.56 11.60 9.05
CA SER A 104 10.36 11.34 7.85
C SER A 104 11.24 12.52 7.42
N TYR A 105 10.99 13.70 7.96
CA TYR A 105 11.78 14.91 7.76
C TYR A 105 13.04 14.97 8.66
N LEU A 106 13.13 14.11 9.68
CA LEU A 106 14.34 13.97 10.49
C LEU A 106 15.24 12.92 9.85
N ALA A 107 16.38 13.34 9.34
CA ALA A 107 17.30 12.49 8.62
C ALA A 107 18.76 12.90 8.83
N ILE A 108 19.67 11.94 8.68
CA ILE A 108 21.11 12.22 8.64
C ILE A 108 21.43 12.74 7.25
N ALA A 109 21.86 13.99 7.16
CA ALA A 109 22.30 14.63 5.94
C ALA A 109 23.82 14.53 5.83
N LEU A 110 24.31 13.62 4.99
CA LEU A 110 25.73 13.51 4.67
C LEU A 110 26.01 14.15 3.31
N PRO A 111 27.08 14.95 3.17
CA PRO A 111 27.41 15.55 1.88
C PRO A 111 27.56 14.51 0.78
N GLY A 112 26.88 14.71 -0.35
CA GLY A 112 26.93 13.81 -1.50
C GLY A 112 26.12 12.51 -1.38
N LEU A 113 25.46 12.24 -0.25
CA LEU A 113 24.58 11.10 -0.07
C LEU A 113 23.12 11.54 0.06
N PRO A 114 22.16 10.70 -0.36
CA PRO A 114 20.74 10.94 -0.10
C PRO A 114 20.47 10.98 1.40
N TRP A 115 19.54 11.81 1.82
CA TRP A 115 19.09 11.87 3.22
C TRP A 115 18.70 10.50 3.75
N ILE A 116 19.36 10.05 4.83
CA ILE A 116 19.15 8.76 5.46
C ILE A 116 18.21 8.95 6.66
N ASN A 117 16.93 8.73 6.46
CA ASN A 117 15.95 8.66 7.54
C ASN A 117 15.80 7.21 8.06
N VAL A 118 15.23 7.05 9.25
CA VAL A 118 15.04 5.74 9.90
C VAL A 118 14.19 4.79 9.04
N GLN A 119 13.24 5.33 8.29
CA GLN A 119 12.42 4.52 7.37
C GLN A 119 13.29 3.87 6.28
N ARG A 120 14.22 4.62 5.66
CA ARG A 120 15.15 4.09 4.65
C ARG A 120 16.16 3.12 5.27
N LEU A 121 16.57 3.37 6.53
CA LEU A 121 17.49 2.48 7.25
C LEU A 121 16.92 1.05 7.39
N PHE A 122 15.62 0.89 7.59
CA PHE A 122 14.98 -0.43 7.65
C PHE A 122 14.52 -0.94 6.29
N LEU A 123 14.09 -0.04 5.39
CA LEU A 123 13.57 -0.41 4.08
C LEU A 123 14.65 -1.02 3.18
N LEU A 124 15.84 -0.41 3.10
CA LEU A 124 16.91 -0.86 2.20
C LEU A 124 17.41 -2.28 2.55
N PRO A 125 17.75 -2.61 3.83
CA PRO A 125 18.06 -3.98 4.19
C PRO A 125 16.89 -4.96 3.98
N LEU A 126 15.65 -4.51 4.22
CA LEU A 126 14.46 -5.31 3.95
C LEU A 126 14.37 -5.69 2.47
N CYS A 127 14.57 -4.73 1.56
CA CYS A 127 14.62 -4.97 0.12
C CYS A 127 15.73 -5.96 -0.23
N ALA A 128 16.95 -5.72 0.25
CA ALA A 128 18.12 -6.56 -0.06
C ALA A 128 17.90 -8.01 0.39
N ILE A 129 17.45 -8.24 1.65
CA ILE A 129 17.23 -9.58 2.18
C ILE A 129 16.04 -10.24 1.49
N PHE A 130 15.00 -9.50 1.13
CA PHE A 130 13.86 -10.05 0.40
C PHE A 130 14.25 -10.49 -1.01
N PHE A 131 14.95 -9.66 -1.79
CA PHE A 131 15.44 -10.02 -3.12
C PHE A 131 16.41 -11.20 -3.06
N TYR A 132 17.31 -11.22 -2.07
CA TYR A 132 18.18 -12.37 -1.83
C TYR A 132 17.39 -13.64 -1.50
N SER A 133 16.36 -13.56 -0.66
CA SER A 133 15.50 -14.70 -0.34
C SER A 133 14.65 -15.14 -1.53
N LEU A 134 14.17 -14.20 -2.33
CA LEU A 134 13.42 -14.49 -3.56
C LEU A 134 14.30 -15.21 -4.59
N SER A 135 15.57 -14.84 -4.69
CA SER A 135 16.54 -15.50 -5.55
C SER A 135 16.87 -16.92 -5.06
N THR A 136 17.17 -17.10 -3.77
CA THR A 136 17.75 -18.34 -3.24
C THR A 136 16.73 -19.32 -2.65
N SER A 137 15.48 -18.92 -2.35
CA SER A 137 14.50 -19.78 -1.71
C SER A 137 13.36 -20.16 -2.66
N LYS A 138 13.36 -21.44 -3.08
CA LYS A 138 12.25 -22.00 -3.88
C LYS A 138 10.91 -21.92 -3.13
N VAL A 139 10.91 -22.10 -1.82
CA VAL A 139 9.70 -22.05 -0.99
C VAL A 139 9.06 -20.67 -1.07
N VAL A 140 9.83 -19.59 -0.87
CA VAL A 140 9.32 -18.21 -0.95
C VAL A 140 8.75 -17.92 -2.33
N ARG A 141 9.44 -18.35 -3.42
CA ARG A 141 8.94 -18.18 -4.80
C ARG A 141 7.63 -18.91 -5.03
N THR A 142 7.54 -20.18 -4.60
CA THR A 142 6.32 -20.98 -4.78
C THR A 142 5.17 -20.38 -4.00
N GLU A 143 5.39 -20.09 -2.73
CA GLU A 143 4.36 -19.50 -1.85
C GLU A 143 3.84 -18.15 -2.35
N LEU A 144 4.74 -17.28 -2.81
CA LEU A 144 4.36 -16.00 -3.40
C LEU A 144 3.62 -16.21 -4.73
N GLY A 145 4.11 -17.13 -5.57
CA GLY A 145 3.51 -17.47 -6.86
C GLY A 145 2.08 -17.99 -6.72
N GLU A 146 1.77 -18.79 -5.70
CA GLU A 146 0.42 -19.26 -5.39
C GLU A 146 -0.53 -18.09 -5.09
N VAL A 147 -0.11 -17.13 -4.26
CA VAL A 147 -0.94 -15.95 -3.93
C VAL A 147 -1.18 -15.09 -5.17
N LEU A 148 -0.13 -14.84 -5.96
CA LEU A 148 -0.23 -14.02 -7.17
C LEU A 148 -1.09 -14.71 -8.25
N SER A 149 -0.94 -16.03 -8.43
CA SER A 149 -1.71 -16.80 -9.42
C SER A 149 -3.19 -16.91 -9.05
N ALA A 150 -3.54 -16.99 -7.75
CA ALA A 150 -4.92 -16.94 -7.28
C ALA A 150 -5.60 -15.58 -7.54
N ASN A 151 -4.81 -14.53 -7.78
CA ASN A 151 -5.26 -13.17 -8.05
C ASN A 151 -4.84 -12.69 -9.45
N ARG A 152 -4.86 -13.56 -10.46
CA ARG A 152 -4.25 -13.31 -11.80
C ARG A 152 -4.53 -11.92 -12.34
N PHE A 153 -5.79 -11.51 -12.40
CA PHE A 153 -6.17 -10.23 -12.99
C PHE A 153 -5.58 -9.03 -12.23
N ALA A 154 -5.71 -9.02 -10.89
CA ALA A 154 -5.14 -7.96 -10.07
C ALA A 154 -3.60 -7.99 -10.10
N SER A 155 -2.97 -9.17 -10.16
CA SER A 155 -1.52 -9.32 -10.36
C SER A 155 -1.08 -8.75 -11.70
N THR A 156 -1.84 -9.00 -12.77
CA THR A 156 -1.55 -8.42 -14.09
C THR A 156 -1.62 -6.89 -14.04
N LEU A 157 -2.66 -6.31 -13.43
CA LEU A 157 -2.74 -4.84 -13.27
C LEU A 157 -1.56 -4.29 -12.48
N PHE A 158 -1.19 -4.95 -11.38
CA PHE A 158 -0.05 -4.52 -10.57
C PHE A 158 1.26 -4.52 -11.37
N PHE A 159 1.60 -5.64 -12.01
CA PHE A 159 2.84 -5.74 -12.80
C PHE A 159 2.80 -4.88 -14.06
N SER A 160 1.63 -4.70 -14.69
CA SER A 160 1.48 -3.76 -15.80
C SER A 160 1.76 -2.32 -15.36
N PHE A 161 1.33 -1.93 -14.14
CA PHE A 161 1.67 -0.62 -13.60
C PHE A 161 3.17 -0.49 -13.33
N VAL A 162 3.81 -1.53 -12.78
CA VAL A 162 5.27 -1.55 -12.59
C VAL A 162 6.00 -1.39 -13.94
N VAL A 163 5.63 -2.17 -14.95
CA VAL A 163 6.22 -2.07 -16.30
C VAL A 163 6.01 -0.68 -16.90
N LEU A 164 4.82 -0.10 -16.70
CA LEU A 164 4.52 1.25 -17.19
C LEU A 164 5.38 2.32 -16.53
N GLN A 165 5.67 2.19 -15.21
CA GLN A 165 6.59 3.09 -14.52
C GLN A 165 8.00 3.06 -15.16
N PHE A 166 8.51 1.87 -15.52
CA PHE A 166 9.77 1.74 -16.23
C PHE A 166 9.70 2.35 -17.64
N ALA A 167 8.64 2.05 -18.39
CA ALA A 167 8.47 2.55 -19.75
C ALA A 167 8.38 4.08 -19.79
N THR A 168 7.60 4.70 -18.90
CA THR A 168 7.46 6.17 -18.86
C THR A 168 8.73 6.86 -18.35
N THR A 169 9.57 6.17 -17.56
CA THR A 169 10.88 6.72 -17.14
C THR A 169 11.78 7.03 -18.34
N VAL A 170 11.73 6.20 -19.37
CA VAL A 170 12.51 6.42 -20.61
C VAL A 170 12.02 7.66 -21.37
N LEU A 171 10.73 8.01 -21.21
CA LEU A 171 10.11 9.18 -21.87
C LEU A 171 10.32 10.48 -21.08
N SER A 172 11.00 10.41 -19.93
CA SER A 172 11.12 11.55 -19.02
C SER A 172 12.09 12.61 -19.55
N PRO A 173 11.73 13.90 -19.49
CA PRO A 173 12.66 14.99 -19.75
C PRO A 173 13.76 15.09 -18.69
N SER A 174 13.58 14.48 -17.52
CA SER A 174 14.54 14.43 -16.41
C SER A 174 14.78 12.99 -15.96
N ILE A 175 15.51 12.23 -16.77
CA ILE A 175 15.72 10.77 -16.57
C ILE A 175 16.32 10.47 -15.19
N GLY A 176 17.29 11.24 -14.71
CA GLY A 176 17.93 11.02 -13.41
C GLY A 176 16.94 11.14 -12.23
N ALA A 177 16.11 12.19 -12.23
CA ALA A 177 15.08 12.38 -11.21
C ALA A 177 14.02 11.26 -11.28
N SER A 178 13.65 10.85 -12.49
CA SER A 178 12.67 9.79 -12.71
C SER A 178 13.19 8.42 -12.28
N ILE A 179 14.46 8.09 -12.53
CA ILE A 179 15.09 6.84 -12.06
C ILE A 179 15.13 6.81 -10.52
N ASN A 180 15.53 7.92 -9.89
CA ASN A 180 15.53 8.00 -8.42
C ASN A 180 14.13 7.77 -7.85
N LYS A 181 13.11 8.42 -8.41
CA LYS A 181 11.72 8.24 -7.98
C LYS A 181 11.20 6.83 -8.24
N LEU A 182 11.52 6.25 -9.42
CA LEU A 182 11.20 4.88 -9.74
C LEU A 182 11.79 3.91 -8.72
N PHE A 183 13.09 4.06 -8.39
CA PHE A 183 13.75 3.22 -7.39
C PHE A 183 13.06 3.32 -6.02
N ILE A 184 12.75 4.54 -5.56
CA ILE A 184 12.02 4.77 -4.31
C ILE A 184 10.64 4.08 -4.36
N ASN A 185 9.91 4.21 -5.46
CA ASN A 185 8.60 3.59 -5.62
C ASN A 185 8.70 2.06 -5.58
N GLN A 186 9.68 1.44 -6.27
CA GLN A 186 9.85 -0.01 -6.23
C GLN A 186 10.19 -0.50 -4.82
N CYS A 187 11.09 0.18 -4.11
CA CYS A 187 11.43 -0.17 -2.73
C CYS A 187 10.24 0.02 -1.77
N ALA A 188 9.54 1.15 -1.85
CA ALA A 188 8.53 1.52 -0.86
C ALA A 188 7.12 0.96 -1.17
N TRP A 189 6.82 0.54 -2.40
CA TRP A 189 5.51 0.01 -2.79
C TRP A 189 5.58 -1.47 -3.17
N THR A 190 6.42 -1.81 -4.16
CA THR A 190 6.48 -3.16 -4.71
C THR A 190 6.99 -4.18 -3.69
N VAL A 191 8.07 -3.87 -2.98
CA VAL A 191 8.65 -4.80 -2.01
C VAL A 191 7.72 -5.01 -0.81
N PRO A 192 7.17 -3.99 -0.13
CA PRO A 192 6.19 -4.19 0.94
C PRO A 192 4.93 -4.94 0.49
N PHE A 193 4.44 -4.71 -0.73
CA PHE A 193 3.32 -5.47 -1.30
C PHE A 193 3.66 -6.96 -1.43
N LEU A 194 4.79 -7.31 -2.05
CA LEU A 194 5.19 -8.71 -2.26
C LEU A 194 5.45 -9.43 -0.93
N ILE A 195 6.13 -8.77 0.02
CA ILE A 195 6.35 -9.32 1.36
C ILE A 195 5.01 -9.55 2.07
N SER A 196 4.08 -8.63 1.93
CA SER A 196 2.74 -8.73 2.52
C SER A 196 1.93 -9.88 1.90
N CYS A 197 2.00 -10.07 0.57
CA CYS A 197 1.42 -11.23 -0.09
C CYS A 197 1.93 -12.54 0.50
N TRP A 198 3.24 -12.64 0.72
CA TRP A 198 3.88 -13.83 1.28
C TRP A 198 3.58 -14.01 2.78
N MET A 199 3.77 -12.97 3.59
CA MET A 199 3.69 -13.03 5.04
C MET A 199 2.25 -13.22 5.54
N PHE A 200 1.27 -12.57 4.91
CA PHE A 200 -0.13 -12.59 5.36
C PHE A 200 -0.93 -13.81 4.90
N ARG A 201 -0.31 -14.79 4.28
CA ARG A 201 -0.89 -16.14 4.12
C ARG A 201 -1.25 -16.73 5.48
N THR A 202 -0.44 -16.47 6.50
CA THR A 202 -0.62 -16.97 7.86
C THR A 202 -1.54 -16.06 8.68
N GLU A 203 -2.57 -16.63 9.29
CA GLU A 203 -3.53 -15.88 10.11
C GLU A 203 -2.87 -15.15 11.29
N LYS A 204 -1.88 -15.79 11.92
CA LYS A 204 -1.09 -15.20 13.00
C LYS A 204 -0.50 -13.84 12.60
N HIS A 205 0.14 -13.74 11.44
CA HIS A 205 0.77 -12.49 11.00
C HIS A 205 -0.26 -11.42 10.64
N ARG A 206 -1.42 -11.79 10.07
CA ARG A 206 -2.52 -10.84 9.83
C ARG A 206 -3.08 -10.25 11.11
N ARG A 207 -3.30 -11.10 12.13
CA ARG A 207 -3.76 -10.64 13.45
C ARG A 207 -2.75 -9.72 14.13
N HIS A 208 -1.45 -10.07 14.07
CA HIS A 208 -0.39 -9.22 14.62
C HIS A 208 -0.31 -7.87 13.89
N TRP A 209 -0.39 -7.87 12.54
CA TRP A 209 -0.37 -6.63 11.77
C TRP A 209 -1.55 -5.72 12.12
N TYR A 210 -2.74 -6.30 12.21
CA TYR A 210 -3.92 -5.56 12.61
C TYR A 210 -3.79 -4.97 14.03
N ALA A 211 -3.32 -5.76 14.98
CA ALA A 211 -3.10 -5.28 16.34
C ALA A 211 -2.03 -4.19 16.42
N ALA A 212 -0.91 -4.37 15.70
CA ALA A 212 0.15 -3.38 15.60
C ALA A 212 -0.36 -2.07 14.95
N LEU A 213 -1.11 -2.17 13.84
CA LEU A 213 -1.70 -1.02 13.19
C LEU A 213 -2.59 -0.21 14.16
N LEU A 214 -3.46 -0.87 14.92
CA LEU A 214 -4.31 -0.21 15.91
C LEU A 214 -3.50 0.49 17.01
N ILE A 215 -2.45 -0.17 17.52
CA ILE A 215 -1.55 0.44 18.52
C ILE A 215 -0.83 1.65 17.95
N LEU A 216 -0.28 1.52 16.75
CA LEU A 216 0.44 2.60 16.09
C LEU A 216 -0.47 3.80 15.79
N VAL A 217 -1.70 3.55 15.33
CA VAL A 217 -2.72 4.60 15.14
C VAL A 217 -3.06 5.30 16.46
N LEU A 218 -3.21 4.54 17.53
CA LEU A 218 -3.48 5.10 18.87
C LEU A 218 -2.31 5.98 19.34
N LEU A 219 -1.06 5.53 19.18
CA LEU A 219 0.13 6.30 19.56
C LEU A 219 0.25 7.58 18.71
N THR A 220 -0.01 7.49 17.41
CA THR A 220 -0.03 8.66 16.51
C THR A 220 -1.13 9.65 16.93
N ALA A 221 -2.30 9.16 17.34
CA ALA A 221 -3.38 10.02 17.80
C ALA A 221 -3.05 10.70 19.14
N ILE A 222 -2.43 9.98 20.06
CA ILE A 222 -1.99 10.55 21.36
C ILE A 222 -0.97 11.66 21.12
N GLU A 223 0.03 11.40 20.30
CA GLU A 223 1.05 12.39 19.96
C GLU A 223 0.43 13.63 19.31
N ALA A 224 -0.47 13.43 18.33
CA ALA A 224 -1.17 14.51 17.67
C ALA A 224 -2.00 15.37 18.66
N LEU A 225 -2.61 14.78 19.67
CA LEU A 225 -3.33 15.51 20.73
C LEU A 225 -2.37 16.31 21.61
N VAL A 226 -1.19 15.76 21.94
CA VAL A 226 -0.13 16.48 22.68
C VAL A 226 0.35 17.68 21.88
N GLU A 227 0.67 17.48 20.59
CA GLU A 227 1.05 18.55 19.65
C GLU A 227 -0.04 19.64 19.58
N TYR A 228 -1.32 19.23 19.45
CA TYR A 228 -2.45 20.15 19.41
C TYR A 228 -2.53 21.03 20.66
N LYS A 229 -2.35 20.43 21.86
CA LYS A 229 -2.37 21.14 23.14
C LYS A 229 -1.19 22.10 23.29
N MET A 230 -0.01 21.70 22.83
CA MET A 230 1.23 22.46 22.95
C MET A 230 1.37 23.55 21.85
N HIS A 231 0.60 23.48 20.76
CA HIS A 231 0.75 24.29 19.55
C HIS A 231 2.17 24.30 18.98
N LYS A 232 2.92 23.24 19.24
CA LYS A 232 4.26 23.00 18.69
C LYS A 232 4.54 21.50 18.64
N VAL A 233 5.42 21.11 17.75
CA VAL A 233 5.92 19.74 17.65
C VAL A 233 6.68 19.38 18.94
N PRO A 234 6.35 18.29 19.64
CA PRO A 234 6.91 18.00 20.97
C PRO A 234 8.44 17.88 21.01
N TRP A 235 9.07 17.40 19.94
CA TRP A 235 10.54 17.23 19.86
C TRP A 235 11.27 18.42 19.26
N ARG A 236 10.60 19.52 18.91
CA ARG A 236 11.19 20.67 18.23
C ARG A 236 12.46 21.19 18.90
N ASP A 237 12.41 21.32 20.22
CA ASP A 237 13.51 21.92 21.00
C ASP A 237 14.59 20.89 21.40
N HIS A 238 14.46 19.61 20.95
CA HIS A 238 15.32 18.51 21.36
C HIS A 238 15.91 17.74 20.17
N ILE A 239 15.91 18.32 18.97
CA ILE A 239 16.46 17.68 17.78
C ILE A 239 18.00 17.74 17.87
N PRO A 240 18.70 16.57 17.84
CA PRO A 240 20.16 16.54 17.86
C PRO A 240 20.73 17.22 16.61
N SER A 241 21.83 17.95 16.76
CA SER A 241 22.47 18.71 15.67
C SER A 241 22.99 17.88 14.50
N PHE A 242 23.17 16.56 14.69
CA PHE A 242 23.56 15.65 13.60
C PHE A 242 22.39 15.22 12.71
N LEU A 243 21.16 15.46 13.16
CA LEU A 243 19.97 15.25 12.34
C LEU A 243 19.69 16.53 11.55
N GLY A 244 19.83 16.44 10.23
CA GLY A 244 19.36 17.50 9.34
C GLY A 244 17.84 17.61 9.46
N GLU A 245 17.35 18.82 9.62
CA GLU A 245 15.94 19.15 9.56
C GLU A 245 15.71 20.14 8.43
N SER A 246 14.57 20.02 7.79
CA SER A 246 14.07 21.14 7.01
C SER A 246 13.30 22.03 7.98
N GLU A 247 13.83 23.21 8.28
CA GLU A 247 13.21 24.18 9.20
C GLU A 247 11.73 24.41 8.89
N ASP A 248 11.36 24.40 7.61
CA ASP A 248 9.97 24.53 7.15
C ASP A 248 9.04 23.47 7.72
N TYR A 249 9.54 22.27 8.02
CA TYR A 249 8.72 21.18 8.57
C TYR A 249 8.64 21.20 10.09
N VAL A 250 9.51 21.90 10.78
CA VAL A 250 9.51 21.98 12.25
C VAL A 250 8.78 23.22 12.75
N GLN A 251 8.60 24.23 11.88
CA GLN A 251 7.88 25.46 12.20
C GLN A 251 6.39 25.20 12.48
N ALA A 252 5.77 26.13 13.21
CA ALA A 252 4.36 26.09 13.54
C ALA A 252 3.51 26.04 12.26
N ASN A 253 2.68 25.00 12.16
CA ASN A 253 1.82 24.76 10.99
C ASN A 253 0.51 25.56 11.13
N LEU A 254 0.63 26.87 11.04
CA LEU A 254 -0.52 27.77 11.13
C LEU A 254 -1.20 27.90 9.77
N ARG A 255 -2.53 27.88 9.77
CA ARG A 255 -3.27 28.15 8.56
C ARG A 255 -3.21 29.64 8.25
N ARG A 256 -2.68 30.00 7.08
CA ARG A 256 -2.53 31.42 6.67
C ARG A 256 -3.84 32.22 6.71
N ALA A 257 -4.96 31.58 6.35
CA ALA A 257 -6.26 32.26 6.29
C ALA A 257 -6.93 32.49 7.65
N THR A 258 -6.64 31.67 8.68
CA THR A 258 -7.38 31.69 9.95
C THR A 258 -6.47 31.80 11.18
N GLY A 259 -5.16 31.66 11.04
CA GLY A 259 -4.20 31.61 12.14
C GLY A 259 -4.34 30.36 13.03
N LEU A 260 -5.23 29.43 12.70
CA LEU A 260 -5.43 28.21 13.50
C LEU A 260 -4.23 27.27 13.36
N TYR A 261 -3.80 26.70 14.51
CA TYR A 261 -2.78 25.65 14.53
C TYR A 261 -3.34 24.36 13.93
N ARG A 262 -2.56 23.71 13.08
CA ARG A 262 -2.90 22.46 12.41
C ARG A 262 -1.93 21.36 12.81
N THR A 263 -2.44 20.28 13.37
CA THR A 263 -1.65 19.14 13.83
C THR A 263 -1.17 18.29 12.67
N LYS A 264 0.09 17.88 12.70
CA LYS A 264 0.71 16.97 11.71
C LYS A 264 1.25 15.67 12.30
N GLY A 265 1.41 15.59 13.60
CA GLY A 265 1.94 14.41 14.27
C GLY A 265 3.36 14.05 13.81
N PHE A 266 3.64 12.76 13.69
CA PHE A 266 4.89 12.25 13.13
C PHE A 266 5.00 12.43 11.61
N THR A 267 3.98 12.95 10.92
CA THR A 267 3.98 13.07 9.47
C THR A 267 4.60 14.38 8.99
N VAL A 268 4.94 14.46 7.69
CA VAL A 268 5.55 15.67 7.11
C VAL A 268 4.60 16.87 7.10
N ASN A 269 3.30 16.63 6.99
CA ASN A 269 2.30 17.69 7.02
C ASN A 269 0.93 17.17 7.49
N THR A 270 0.02 18.09 7.74
CA THR A 270 -1.32 17.84 8.26
C THR A 270 -2.20 16.97 7.35
N LEU A 271 -2.04 17.09 6.03
CA LEU A 271 -2.82 16.30 5.07
C LEU A 271 -2.39 14.83 5.06
N VAL A 272 -1.10 14.55 5.25
CA VAL A 272 -0.57 13.18 5.37
C VAL A 272 -1.09 12.51 6.64
N LEU A 273 -1.17 13.25 7.77
CA LEU A 273 -1.80 12.72 8.99
C LEU A 273 -3.28 12.44 8.77
N ALA A 274 -3.99 13.36 8.15
CA ALA A 274 -5.42 13.19 7.85
C ALA A 274 -5.69 11.97 6.96
N GLU A 275 -4.87 11.75 5.91
CA GLU A 275 -4.92 10.55 5.07
C GLU A 275 -4.63 9.29 5.87
N LEU A 276 -3.56 9.27 6.69
CA LEU A 276 -3.21 8.13 7.52
C LEU A 276 -4.36 7.71 8.42
N LEU A 277 -4.96 8.68 9.12
CA LEU A 277 -6.12 8.44 9.98
C LEU A 277 -7.36 8.03 9.18
N GLY A 278 -7.59 8.62 8.01
CA GLY A 278 -8.69 8.27 7.10
C GLY A 278 -8.61 6.82 6.63
N VAL A 279 -7.47 6.39 6.08
CA VAL A 279 -7.27 5.02 5.55
C VAL A 279 -7.20 3.97 6.67
N THR A 280 -6.89 4.36 7.90
CA THR A 280 -6.88 3.45 9.05
C THR A 280 -8.21 3.42 9.82
N ALA A 281 -9.10 4.39 9.63
CA ALA A 281 -10.42 4.44 10.26
C ALA A 281 -11.24 3.14 10.07
N PRO A 282 -11.28 2.47 8.90
CA PRO A 282 -12.01 1.22 8.74
C PRO A 282 -11.57 0.13 9.72
N PHE A 283 -10.28 0.10 10.10
CA PHE A 283 -9.75 -0.86 11.07
C PHE A 283 -10.19 -0.53 12.49
N VAL A 284 -10.34 0.75 12.83
CA VAL A 284 -10.88 1.20 14.12
C VAL A 284 -12.37 0.84 14.22
N PHE A 285 -13.16 1.11 13.16
CA PHE A 285 -14.55 0.63 13.08
C PHE A 285 -14.63 -0.89 13.23
N HIS A 286 -13.74 -1.62 12.55
CA HIS A 286 -13.70 -3.08 12.69
C HIS A 286 -13.43 -3.50 14.14
N ALA A 287 -12.52 -2.86 14.84
CA ALA A 287 -12.25 -3.13 16.27
C ALA A 287 -13.50 -2.86 17.14
N ALA A 288 -14.18 -1.74 16.94
CA ALA A 288 -15.39 -1.37 17.68
C ALA A 288 -16.53 -2.38 17.49
N PHE A 289 -16.71 -2.91 16.26
CA PHE A 289 -17.82 -3.82 15.97
C PHE A 289 -17.51 -5.30 16.21
N THR A 290 -16.24 -5.72 16.19
CA THR A 290 -15.86 -7.15 16.23
C THR A 290 -15.13 -7.59 17.50
N SER A 291 -14.74 -6.66 18.39
CA SER A 291 -14.07 -7.01 19.65
C SER A 291 -14.93 -7.93 20.50
N LYS A 292 -14.34 -9.06 20.93
CA LYS A 292 -15.06 -10.08 21.71
C LYS A 292 -15.29 -9.66 23.18
N LYS A 293 -14.30 -8.99 23.79
CA LYS A 293 -14.37 -8.50 25.16
C LYS A 293 -15.18 -7.20 25.21
N ALA A 294 -16.17 -7.11 26.09
CA ALA A 294 -17.02 -5.92 26.20
C ALA A 294 -16.21 -4.65 26.51
N LEU A 295 -15.23 -4.73 27.40
CA LEU A 295 -14.35 -3.60 27.72
C LEU A 295 -13.54 -3.12 26.52
N ALA A 296 -12.97 -4.04 25.73
CA ALA A 296 -12.24 -3.66 24.51
C ALA A 296 -13.18 -3.04 23.46
N ARG A 297 -14.41 -3.56 23.35
CA ARG A 297 -15.42 -2.98 22.46
C ARG A 297 -15.78 -1.57 22.89
N LEU A 298 -16.05 -1.37 24.17
CA LEU A 298 -16.36 -0.05 24.73
C LEU A 298 -15.21 0.94 24.49
N PHE A 299 -13.97 0.50 24.73
CA PHE A 299 -12.77 1.31 24.46
C PHE A 299 -12.73 1.79 23.00
N TRP A 300 -12.91 0.90 22.02
CA TRP A 300 -12.86 1.27 20.62
C TRP A 300 -14.06 2.14 20.19
N ILE A 301 -15.24 1.92 20.77
CA ILE A 301 -16.40 2.79 20.52
C ILE A 301 -16.13 4.22 21.03
N LEU A 302 -15.56 4.34 22.23
CA LEU A 302 -15.19 5.65 22.82
C LEU A 302 -14.01 6.30 22.08
N TYR A 303 -13.13 5.49 21.48
CA TYR A 303 -12.01 5.98 20.69
C TYR A 303 -12.44 6.54 19.32
N LEU A 304 -13.55 6.10 18.73
CA LEU A 304 -14.02 6.62 17.43
C LEU A 304 -14.21 8.14 17.40
N PRO A 305 -14.94 8.77 18.35
CA PRO A 305 -15.03 10.23 18.39
C PRO A 305 -13.68 10.91 18.68
N CYS A 306 -12.81 10.29 19.48
CA CYS A 306 -11.45 10.79 19.69
C CYS A 306 -10.63 10.75 18.39
N HIS A 307 -10.68 9.65 17.65
CA HIS A 307 -10.04 9.51 16.35
C HIS A 307 -10.52 10.58 15.34
N PHE A 308 -11.84 10.80 15.30
CA PHE A 308 -12.44 11.86 14.47
C PHE A 308 -11.97 13.25 14.93
N PHE A 309 -11.91 13.51 16.23
CA PHE A 309 -11.42 14.78 16.77
C PHE A 309 -9.97 15.06 16.35
N VAL A 310 -9.08 14.04 16.39
CA VAL A 310 -7.70 14.20 15.88
C VAL A 310 -7.69 14.58 14.40
N ILE A 311 -8.57 13.99 13.59
CA ILE A 311 -8.71 14.40 12.17
C ILE A 311 -9.15 15.87 12.07
N VAL A 312 -10.08 16.31 12.90
CA VAL A 312 -10.53 17.72 12.93
C VAL A 312 -9.37 18.66 13.27
N THR A 313 -8.46 18.29 14.18
CA THR A 313 -7.30 19.12 14.53
C THR A 313 -6.32 19.31 13.36
N THR A 314 -6.34 18.43 12.36
CA THR A 314 -5.57 18.62 11.12
C THR A 314 -6.13 19.71 10.22
N ASP A 315 -7.37 20.16 10.47
CA ASP A 315 -8.14 21.07 9.63
C ASP A 315 -8.21 20.61 8.16
N SER A 316 -8.28 19.29 7.97
CA SER A 316 -8.38 18.64 6.65
C SER A 316 -9.82 18.19 6.38
N ARG A 317 -10.47 18.84 5.42
CA ARG A 317 -11.80 18.41 4.94
C ARG A 317 -11.77 16.98 4.42
N LEU A 318 -10.68 16.63 3.72
CA LEU A 318 -10.51 15.31 3.15
C LEU A 318 -10.52 14.22 4.22
N GLY A 319 -9.73 14.37 5.30
CA GLY A 319 -9.72 13.41 6.40
C GLY A 319 -11.09 13.21 7.03
N MET A 320 -11.88 14.28 7.20
CA MET A 320 -13.26 14.20 7.72
C MET A 320 -14.17 13.39 6.77
N VAL A 321 -14.10 13.69 5.46
CA VAL A 321 -14.85 12.93 4.44
C VAL A 321 -14.45 11.46 4.44
N SER A 322 -13.16 11.16 4.55
CA SER A 322 -12.62 9.80 4.56
C SER A 322 -13.06 9.00 5.80
N PHE A 323 -13.10 9.64 6.97
CA PHE A 323 -13.63 9.00 8.17
C PHE A 323 -15.13 8.70 8.05
N LEU A 324 -15.92 9.65 7.57
CA LEU A 324 -17.36 9.46 7.36
C LEU A 324 -17.64 8.38 6.30
N ALA A 325 -16.92 8.41 5.18
CA ALA A 325 -17.00 7.38 4.15
C ALA A 325 -16.64 6.00 4.70
N SER A 326 -15.59 5.92 5.54
CA SER A 326 -15.19 4.68 6.22
C SER A 326 -16.31 4.13 7.08
N GLY A 327 -16.94 4.96 7.89
CA GLY A 327 -18.08 4.59 8.75
C GLY A 327 -19.29 4.13 7.95
N LEU A 328 -19.66 4.91 6.92
CA LEU A 328 -20.79 4.58 6.04
C LEU A 328 -20.55 3.23 5.32
N LEU A 329 -19.42 3.07 4.67
CA LEU A 329 -19.10 1.82 3.95
C LEU A 329 -19.04 0.62 4.91
N TYR A 330 -18.46 0.81 6.10
CA TYR A 330 -18.37 -0.27 7.09
C TYR A 330 -19.75 -0.70 7.59
N LEU A 331 -20.60 0.25 7.94
CA LEU A 331 -21.99 -0.01 8.35
C LEU A 331 -22.81 -0.64 7.24
N GLY A 332 -22.61 -0.22 5.98
CA GLY A 332 -23.27 -0.82 4.82
C GLY A 332 -22.95 -2.30 4.68
N VAL A 333 -21.67 -2.67 4.69
CA VAL A 333 -21.25 -4.08 4.61
C VAL A 333 -21.70 -4.86 5.85
N TRP A 334 -21.61 -4.27 7.04
CA TRP A 334 -22.06 -4.90 8.29
C TRP A 334 -23.56 -5.19 8.28
N ASN A 335 -24.40 -4.24 7.81
CA ASN A 335 -25.84 -4.41 7.69
C ASN A 335 -26.20 -5.52 6.68
N LEU A 336 -25.51 -5.57 5.53
CA LEU A 336 -25.70 -6.64 4.54
C LEU A 336 -25.37 -8.03 5.09
N LEU A 337 -24.26 -8.13 5.85
CA LEU A 337 -23.87 -9.38 6.51
C LEU A 337 -24.89 -9.80 7.59
N ARG A 338 -25.37 -8.84 8.39
CA ARG A 338 -26.40 -9.08 9.40
C ARG A 338 -27.70 -9.55 8.79
N TRP A 339 -28.16 -8.92 7.72
CA TRP A 339 -29.36 -9.34 7.00
C TRP A 339 -29.22 -10.76 6.45
N ARG A 340 -28.09 -11.08 5.90
CA ARG A 340 -27.80 -12.45 5.42
C ARG A 340 -27.78 -13.49 6.56
N GLU A 341 -27.28 -13.10 7.75
CA GLU A 341 -27.23 -13.97 8.92
C GLU A 341 -28.61 -14.20 9.55
N ARG A 342 -29.43 -13.16 9.60
CA ARG A 342 -30.72 -13.11 10.30
C ARG A 342 -31.85 -12.73 9.36
N LYS A 343 -32.16 -13.60 8.41
CA LYS A 343 -33.22 -13.36 7.41
C LYS A 343 -34.61 -13.15 8.01
N HIS A 344 -34.87 -13.68 9.20
CA HIS A 344 -36.15 -13.56 9.92
C HIS A 344 -36.19 -12.33 10.85
N ASP A 345 -35.11 -11.59 11.02
CA ASP A 345 -35.07 -10.36 11.80
C ASP A 345 -35.59 -9.20 10.92
N PRO A 346 -36.79 -8.61 11.23
CA PRO A 346 -37.36 -7.54 10.41
C PRO A 346 -36.50 -6.26 10.45
N PHE A 347 -35.69 -6.07 11.48
CA PHE A 347 -34.79 -4.92 11.59
C PHE A 347 -33.63 -4.96 10.61
N ALA A 348 -33.16 -6.15 10.21
CA ALA A 348 -32.03 -6.26 9.30
C ALA A 348 -32.34 -5.71 7.89
N PRO A 349 -33.44 -6.10 7.21
CA PRO A 349 -33.82 -5.50 5.93
C PRO A 349 -34.19 -4.03 6.07
N ALA A 350 -34.85 -3.62 7.18
CA ALA A 350 -35.17 -2.21 7.42
C ALA A 350 -33.90 -1.35 7.49
N LEU A 351 -32.84 -1.82 8.17
CA LEU A 351 -31.55 -1.12 8.22
C LEU A 351 -30.87 -1.05 6.84
N VAL A 352 -30.96 -2.11 6.01
CA VAL A 352 -30.42 -2.11 4.65
C VAL A 352 -31.16 -1.11 3.77
N LEU A 353 -32.50 -1.01 3.89
CA LEU A 353 -33.30 -0.05 3.15
C LEU A 353 -33.12 1.40 3.70
N ALA A 354 -33.01 1.56 5.02
CA ALA A 354 -32.75 2.85 5.64
C ALA A 354 -31.36 3.41 5.29
N TYR A 355 -30.39 2.56 4.95
CA TYR A 355 -29.03 2.98 4.64
C TYR A 355 -28.97 3.93 3.43
N PRO A 356 -29.50 3.61 2.23
CA PRO A 356 -29.51 4.54 1.10
C PRO A 356 -30.35 5.78 1.38
N LEU A 357 -31.43 5.67 2.15
CA LEU A 357 -32.22 6.83 2.58
C LEU A 357 -31.42 7.74 3.51
N GLY A 358 -30.70 7.18 4.47
CA GLY A 358 -29.80 7.92 5.36
C GLY A 358 -28.66 8.59 4.60
N ALA A 359 -28.07 7.89 3.63
CA ALA A 359 -27.02 8.44 2.77
C ALA A 359 -27.57 9.58 1.88
N ALA A 360 -28.77 9.41 1.32
CA ALA A 360 -29.45 10.47 0.57
C ALA A 360 -29.81 11.68 1.45
N ALA A 361 -30.33 11.44 2.66
CA ALA A 361 -30.63 12.49 3.64
C ALA A 361 -29.36 13.26 4.05
N LEU A 362 -28.24 12.55 4.26
CA LEU A 362 -26.94 13.17 4.53
C LEU A 362 -26.48 14.01 3.33
N GLY A 363 -26.68 13.50 2.10
CA GLY A 363 -26.40 14.24 0.86
C GLY A 363 -27.23 15.53 0.77
N VAL A 364 -28.53 15.44 0.99
CA VAL A 364 -29.43 16.62 1.01
C VAL A 364 -29.01 17.59 2.11
N LEU A 365 -28.73 17.10 3.33
CA LEU A 365 -28.28 17.93 4.44
C LEU A 365 -26.94 18.62 4.11
N THR A 366 -26.04 17.94 3.42
CA THR A 366 -24.77 18.51 2.97
C THR A 366 -24.98 19.64 1.96
N LEU A 367 -25.98 19.52 1.08
CA LEU A 367 -26.31 20.56 0.10
C LEU A 367 -27.08 21.75 0.71
N THR A 368 -27.90 21.50 1.72
CA THR A 368 -28.77 22.53 2.32
C THR A 368 -28.13 23.26 3.50
N TRP A 369 -27.28 22.59 4.26
CA TRP A 369 -26.62 23.18 5.42
C TRP A 369 -25.27 23.79 5.05
N THR A 370 -25.20 25.13 5.00
CA THR A 370 -24.03 25.89 4.54
C THR A 370 -22.69 25.46 5.19
N ARG A 371 -22.70 25.07 6.47
CA ARG A 371 -21.47 24.59 7.13
C ARG A 371 -20.99 23.26 6.57
N LEU A 372 -21.89 22.28 6.39
CA LEU A 372 -21.58 20.98 5.79
C LEU A 372 -21.21 21.15 4.31
N TYR A 373 -21.93 21.98 3.58
CA TYR A 373 -21.61 22.31 2.19
C TYR A 373 -20.16 22.82 2.06
N ARG A 374 -19.79 23.82 2.88
CA ARG A 374 -18.41 24.36 2.88
C ARG A 374 -17.36 23.34 3.34
N MET A 375 -17.73 22.41 4.21
CA MET A 375 -16.85 21.33 4.66
C MET A 375 -16.56 20.33 3.54
N VAL A 376 -17.56 19.94 2.75
CA VAL A 376 -17.45 18.92 1.70
C VAL A 376 -17.01 19.52 0.37
N PHE A 377 -17.68 20.58 -0.08
CA PHE A 377 -17.48 21.16 -1.42
C PHE A 377 -16.54 22.39 -1.45
N GLY A 378 -16.24 22.96 -0.29
CA GLY A 378 -15.31 24.09 -0.19
C GLY A 378 -16.01 25.45 -0.14
N GLY A 379 -15.19 26.51 -0.20
CA GLY A 379 -15.60 27.90 -0.10
C GLY A 379 -15.21 28.58 1.22
N GLY A 380 -15.43 29.89 1.31
CA GLY A 380 -15.03 30.71 2.46
C GLY A 380 -13.50 30.78 2.61
N ALA A 381 -12.97 30.55 3.79
CA ALA A 381 -11.52 30.59 4.08
C ALA A 381 -10.68 29.58 3.25
N ASN A 382 -11.33 28.64 2.57
CA ASN A 382 -10.70 27.61 1.74
C ASN A 382 -10.75 27.93 0.24
N SER A 383 -11.37 29.06 -0.18
CA SER A 383 -11.57 29.41 -1.58
C SER A 383 -10.26 29.44 -2.39
N ALA A 384 -9.17 29.93 -1.81
CA ALA A 384 -7.87 29.95 -2.47
C ALA A 384 -7.37 28.55 -2.86
N SER A 385 -7.54 27.57 -1.96
CA SER A 385 -7.17 26.16 -2.23
C SER A 385 -8.07 25.53 -3.30
N ASP A 386 -9.35 25.90 -3.31
CA ASP A 386 -10.31 25.36 -4.29
C ASP A 386 -10.04 25.96 -5.68
N ILE A 387 -9.73 27.27 -5.77
CA ILE A 387 -9.32 27.94 -7.01
C ILE A 387 -8.01 27.34 -7.54
N ALA A 388 -7.02 27.11 -6.66
CA ALA A 388 -5.76 26.49 -7.03
C ALA A 388 -5.97 25.11 -7.71
N ARG A 389 -6.80 24.26 -7.11
CA ARG A 389 -7.13 22.95 -7.69
C ARG A 389 -7.86 23.05 -9.03
N GLN A 390 -8.86 23.93 -9.12
CA GLN A 390 -9.56 24.15 -10.39
C GLN A 390 -8.61 24.63 -11.49
N THR A 391 -7.68 25.51 -11.15
CA THR A 391 -6.64 25.98 -12.08
C THR A 391 -5.72 24.84 -12.51
N GLN A 392 -5.26 24.02 -11.56
CA GLN A 392 -4.43 22.85 -11.85
C GLN A 392 -5.14 21.86 -12.80
N TRP A 393 -6.44 21.58 -12.58
CA TRP A 393 -7.23 20.75 -13.49
C TRP A 393 -7.35 21.36 -14.88
N LYS A 394 -7.59 22.66 -15.00
CA LYS A 394 -7.65 23.36 -16.28
C LYS A 394 -6.31 23.32 -17.03
N MET A 395 -5.18 23.47 -16.32
CA MET A 395 -3.84 23.42 -16.88
C MET A 395 -3.44 21.99 -17.32
N MET A 396 -3.93 20.97 -16.63
CA MET A 396 -3.60 19.56 -16.87
C MET A 396 -4.15 19.07 -18.22
N TRP A 397 -5.41 19.38 -18.57
CA TRP A 397 -6.08 18.83 -19.74
C TRP A 397 -5.34 19.05 -21.06
N PRO A 398 -4.91 20.27 -21.43
CA PRO A 398 -4.17 20.50 -22.67
C PRO A 398 -2.87 19.69 -22.72
N LYS A 399 -2.17 19.55 -21.59
CA LYS A 399 -0.89 18.83 -21.48
C LYS A 399 -1.09 17.32 -21.59
N LEU A 400 -2.15 16.79 -21.01
CA LEU A 400 -2.51 15.38 -21.11
C LEU A 400 -2.88 15.01 -22.55
N TRP A 401 -3.65 15.86 -23.24
CA TRP A 401 -4.04 15.58 -24.62
C TRP A 401 -2.90 15.75 -25.62
N SER A 402 -1.95 16.64 -25.34
CA SER A 402 -0.74 16.75 -26.19
C SER A 402 0.18 15.52 -26.04
N TRP A 403 0.19 14.86 -24.88
CA TRP A 403 1.00 13.67 -24.64
C TRP A 403 0.33 12.71 -23.63
N PRO A 404 -0.55 11.81 -24.10
CA PRO A 404 -1.37 10.94 -23.23
C PRO A 404 -0.61 9.75 -22.63
N PHE A 405 0.67 9.54 -23.01
CA PHE A 405 1.48 8.39 -22.59
C PHE A 405 2.19 8.60 -21.25
N GLY A 406 2.23 9.83 -20.74
CA GLY A 406 2.92 10.19 -19.51
C GLY A 406 4.36 10.68 -19.73
N HIS A 407 4.83 11.50 -18.80
CA HIS A 407 6.13 12.17 -18.88
C HIS A 407 7.19 11.56 -17.94
N GLY A 408 6.86 10.45 -17.26
CA GLY A 408 7.73 9.76 -16.33
C GLY A 408 7.56 10.18 -14.86
N PRO A 409 8.03 9.33 -13.93
CA PRO A 409 7.94 9.59 -12.49
C PRO A 409 8.63 10.90 -12.09
N ASN A 410 8.05 11.62 -11.10
CA ASN A 410 8.58 12.87 -10.55
C ASN A 410 8.59 14.07 -11.51
N THR A 411 7.83 14.01 -12.61
CA THR A 411 7.78 15.11 -13.59
C THR A 411 6.49 15.94 -13.48
N SER A 412 5.51 15.48 -12.74
CA SER A 412 4.16 16.08 -12.68
C SER A 412 4.17 17.57 -12.34
N GLY A 413 4.98 18.01 -11.38
CA GLY A 413 5.12 19.43 -11.01
C GLY A 413 5.64 20.29 -12.15
N HIS A 414 6.74 19.88 -12.78
CA HIS A 414 7.32 20.58 -13.93
C HIS A 414 6.41 20.55 -15.16
N THR A 415 5.79 19.40 -15.43
CA THR A 415 4.85 19.25 -16.54
C THR A 415 3.61 20.12 -16.33
N LEU A 416 3.05 20.15 -15.13
CA LEU A 416 1.90 21.01 -14.83
C LEU A 416 2.28 22.50 -14.87
N GLY A 417 3.45 22.87 -14.31
CA GLY A 417 3.93 24.25 -14.29
C GLY A 417 3.11 25.19 -13.43
N TYR A 418 2.32 24.67 -12.48
CA TYR A 418 1.58 25.48 -11.53
C TYR A 418 2.51 25.88 -10.38
N ILE A 419 2.63 27.19 -10.14
CA ILE A 419 3.44 27.79 -9.07
C ILE A 419 2.46 28.27 -8.00
N ASP A 420 2.68 27.87 -6.75
CA ASP A 420 1.88 28.30 -5.62
C ASP A 420 2.30 29.72 -5.12
N ALA A 421 1.60 30.22 -4.10
CA ALA A 421 1.89 31.52 -3.50
C ALA A 421 3.27 31.62 -2.80
N THR A 422 3.99 30.50 -2.66
CA THR A 422 5.35 30.43 -2.10
C THR A 422 6.43 30.39 -3.19
N GLY A 423 6.03 30.38 -4.47
CA GLY A 423 6.96 30.25 -5.59
C GLY A 423 7.37 28.83 -5.93
N LEU A 424 6.75 27.82 -5.32
CA LEU A 424 7.07 26.42 -5.54
C LEU A 424 6.14 25.76 -6.57
N LEU A 425 6.73 24.89 -7.39
CA LEU A 425 5.95 24.02 -8.31
C LEU A 425 5.21 22.97 -7.48
N THR A 426 3.89 23.02 -7.50
CA THR A 426 3.04 22.12 -6.71
C THR A 426 1.95 21.44 -7.53
N VAL A 427 1.60 20.23 -7.11
CA VAL A 427 0.44 19.48 -7.60
C VAL A 427 -0.34 19.01 -6.39
N ASP A 428 -1.61 19.41 -6.27
CA ASP A 428 -2.42 19.06 -5.10
C ASP A 428 -3.06 17.67 -5.21
N SER A 429 -3.47 17.27 -6.41
CA SER A 429 -4.16 16.01 -6.64
C SER A 429 -3.23 14.91 -7.18
N TYR A 430 -3.27 13.73 -6.56
CA TYR A 430 -2.55 12.57 -7.07
C TYR A 430 -3.13 12.04 -8.39
N TYR A 431 -4.39 12.34 -8.68
CA TYR A 431 -4.99 12.02 -9.97
C TYR A 431 -4.27 12.75 -11.09
N ILE A 432 -3.99 14.05 -10.90
CA ILE A 432 -3.20 14.85 -11.84
C ILE A 432 -1.78 14.30 -11.94
N THR A 433 -1.17 13.96 -10.80
CA THR A 433 0.17 13.36 -10.78
C THR A 433 0.24 12.08 -11.62
N VAL A 434 -0.68 11.14 -11.41
CA VAL A 434 -0.69 9.86 -12.15
C VAL A 434 -0.98 10.07 -13.64
N LEU A 435 -1.90 10.97 -13.98
CA LEU A 435 -2.22 11.30 -15.38
C LEU A 435 -1.03 11.90 -16.11
N LEU A 436 -0.30 12.81 -15.48
CA LEU A 436 0.86 13.46 -16.11
C LEU A 436 2.12 12.56 -16.13
N GLU A 437 2.34 11.76 -15.08
CA GLU A 437 3.53 10.90 -14.97
C GLU A 437 3.40 9.60 -15.77
N TYR A 438 2.22 8.97 -15.73
CA TYR A 438 2.00 7.64 -16.31
C TYR A 438 0.91 7.59 -17.39
N GLY A 439 0.37 8.73 -17.74
CA GLY A 439 -0.67 8.86 -18.78
C GLY A 439 -2.03 8.27 -18.38
N ILE A 440 -2.94 8.24 -19.35
CA ILE A 440 -4.31 7.71 -19.18
C ILE A 440 -4.26 6.23 -18.80
N ALA A 441 -3.39 5.45 -19.45
CA ALA A 441 -3.24 4.02 -19.14
C ALA A 441 -2.81 3.80 -17.69
N GLY A 442 -1.85 4.58 -17.18
CA GLY A 442 -1.40 4.52 -15.80
C GLY A 442 -2.50 4.84 -14.81
N PHE A 443 -3.29 5.86 -15.10
CA PHE A 443 -4.44 6.23 -14.27
C PHE A 443 -5.46 5.10 -14.17
N VAL A 444 -5.87 4.54 -15.31
CA VAL A 444 -6.85 3.44 -15.33
C VAL A 444 -6.31 2.21 -14.61
N ILE A 445 -5.08 1.80 -14.88
CA ILE A 445 -4.47 0.60 -14.29
C ILE A 445 -4.34 0.78 -12.77
N PHE A 446 -3.80 1.92 -12.32
CA PHE A 446 -3.53 2.17 -10.90
C PHE A 446 -4.82 2.17 -10.06
N TYR A 447 -5.81 2.96 -10.44
CA TYR A 447 -7.05 3.06 -9.65
C TYR A 447 -7.92 1.80 -9.79
N SER A 448 -7.94 1.17 -10.97
CA SER A 448 -8.62 -0.12 -11.15
C SER A 448 -8.05 -1.21 -10.25
N LEU A 449 -6.74 -1.24 -10.02
CA LEU A 449 -6.10 -2.20 -9.13
C LEU A 449 -6.71 -2.16 -7.72
N PHE A 450 -6.86 -0.99 -7.13
CA PHE A 450 -7.43 -0.82 -5.79
C PHE A 450 -8.93 -1.08 -5.76
N LEU A 451 -9.69 -0.47 -6.67
CA LEU A 451 -11.15 -0.58 -6.70
C LEU A 451 -11.60 -2.02 -6.99
N LEU A 452 -11.02 -2.68 -7.99
CA LEU A 452 -11.37 -4.06 -8.30
C LEU A 452 -10.99 -5.02 -7.19
N THR A 453 -9.83 -4.81 -6.55
CA THR A 453 -9.44 -5.62 -5.38
C THR A 453 -10.40 -5.43 -4.23
N ALA A 454 -10.82 -4.19 -3.94
CA ALA A 454 -11.82 -3.90 -2.91
C ALA A 454 -13.17 -4.58 -3.20
N VAL A 455 -13.66 -4.46 -4.45
CA VAL A 455 -14.91 -5.12 -4.89
C VAL A 455 -14.82 -6.65 -4.77
N GLN A 456 -13.70 -7.22 -5.20
CA GLN A 456 -13.51 -8.68 -5.15
C GLN A 456 -13.44 -9.20 -3.71
N LEU A 457 -12.79 -8.46 -2.78
CA LEU A 457 -12.78 -8.81 -1.36
C LEU A 457 -14.18 -8.72 -0.75
N THR A 458 -14.89 -7.63 -1.01
CA THR A 458 -16.24 -7.42 -0.50
C THR A 458 -17.19 -8.52 -1.01
N ARG A 459 -17.13 -8.85 -2.31
CA ARG A 459 -17.90 -9.97 -2.88
C ARG A 459 -17.55 -11.30 -2.21
N GLY A 460 -16.24 -11.59 -2.00
CA GLY A 460 -15.81 -12.80 -1.31
C GLY A 460 -16.35 -12.90 0.12
N VAL A 461 -16.39 -11.80 0.86
CA VAL A 461 -17.00 -11.76 2.21
C VAL A 461 -18.50 -11.96 2.14
N LEU A 462 -19.19 -11.29 1.21
CA LEU A 462 -20.64 -11.41 1.07
C LEU A 462 -21.08 -12.79 0.56
N GLN A 463 -20.28 -13.49 -0.24
CA GLN A 463 -20.58 -14.82 -0.78
C GLN A 463 -20.05 -15.95 0.12
N GLY A 464 -19.07 -15.67 0.99
CA GLY A 464 -18.41 -16.65 1.83
C GLY A 464 -19.33 -17.34 2.86
N PRO A 465 -18.91 -18.48 3.41
CA PRO A 465 -19.69 -19.24 4.40
C PRO A 465 -19.75 -18.52 5.75
N THR A 466 -18.75 -17.72 6.07
CA THR A 466 -18.68 -16.96 7.33
C THR A 466 -19.53 -15.70 7.24
N ARG A 467 -20.47 -15.57 8.17
CA ARG A 467 -21.42 -14.44 8.22
C ARG A 467 -20.92 -13.27 9.10
N LYS A 468 -19.70 -13.37 9.61
CA LYS A 468 -19.09 -12.34 10.47
C LYS A 468 -18.12 -11.49 9.68
N PRO A 469 -18.04 -10.17 9.98
CA PRO A 469 -17.04 -9.31 9.37
C PRO A 469 -15.62 -9.87 9.60
N SER A 470 -14.87 -10.04 8.54
CA SER A 470 -13.46 -10.43 8.57
C SER A 470 -12.57 -9.23 8.29
N LEU A 471 -11.25 -9.37 8.48
CA LEU A 471 -10.28 -8.32 8.13
C LEU A 471 -10.34 -7.92 6.63
N ALA A 472 -10.99 -8.70 5.78
CA ALA A 472 -11.19 -8.32 4.38
C ALA A 472 -12.08 -7.07 4.24
N VAL A 473 -13.03 -6.85 5.17
CA VAL A 473 -13.92 -5.67 5.15
C VAL A 473 -13.13 -4.38 5.35
N PRO A 474 -12.39 -4.17 6.46
CA PRO A 474 -11.65 -2.94 6.65
C PRO A 474 -10.54 -2.75 5.61
N VAL A 475 -9.90 -3.83 5.12
CA VAL A 475 -8.90 -3.73 4.04
C VAL A 475 -9.54 -3.25 2.73
N ALA A 476 -10.70 -3.77 2.34
CA ALA A 476 -11.41 -3.32 1.14
C ALA A 476 -11.82 -1.84 1.24
N ILE A 477 -12.36 -1.44 2.39
CA ILE A 477 -12.81 -0.06 2.60
C ILE A 477 -11.60 0.90 2.63
N SER A 478 -10.49 0.52 3.26
CA SER A 478 -9.26 1.31 3.26
C SER A 478 -8.74 1.61 1.85
N MET A 479 -8.88 0.67 0.90
CA MET A 479 -8.53 0.89 -0.51
C MET A 479 -9.46 1.91 -1.19
N ILE A 480 -10.76 1.84 -0.91
CA ILE A 480 -11.74 2.81 -1.45
C ILE A 480 -11.44 4.21 -0.89
N VAL A 481 -11.20 4.31 0.42
CA VAL A 481 -10.86 5.57 1.09
C VAL A 481 -9.57 6.14 0.51
N PHE A 482 -8.55 5.32 0.31
CA PHE A 482 -7.31 5.75 -0.34
C PHE A 482 -7.55 6.35 -1.72
N VAL A 483 -8.40 5.74 -2.54
CA VAL A 483 -8.76 6.30 -3.86
C VAL A 483 -9.44 7.66 -3.70
N ILE A 484 -10.34 7.82 -2.74
CA ILE A 484 -11.00 9.10 -2.43
C ILE A 484 -9.94 10.14 -2.01
N ASP A 485 -9.03 9.78 -1.10
CA ASP A 485 -8.00 10.69 -0.59
C ASP A 485 -7.07 11.20 -1.70
N LYS A 486 -6.75 10.35 -2.67
CA LYS A 486 -5.88 10.70 -3.80
C LYS A 486 -6.49 11.69 -4.79
N SER A 487 -7.79 11.94 -4.73
CA SER A 487 -8.41 13.01 -5.53
C SER A 487 -7.92 14.41 -5.14
N VAL A 488 -7.44 14.58 -3.89
CA VAL A 488 -7.06 15.87 -3.31
C VAL A 488 -5.60 15.90 -2.87
N LEU A 489 -5.01 14.77 -2.48
CA LEU A 489 -3.67 14.69 -1.91
C LEU A 489 -2.68 14.01 -2.85
N SER A 490 -1.68 14.75 -3.35
CA SER A 490 -0.63 14.23 -4.24
C SER A 490 0.50 13.51 -3.51
N LEU A 491 0.67 13.74 -2.21
CA LEU A 491 1.75 13.16 -1.42
C LEU A 491 1.66 11.63 -1.31
N GLN A 492 2.82 10.97 -1.26
CA GLN A 492 2.94 9.51 -1.36
C GLN A 492 3.42 8.84 -0.06
N ASN A 493 3.47 9.58 1.05
CA ASN A 493 4.04 9.11 2.31
C ASN A 493 3.36 7.86 2.87
N ASN A 494 2.04 7.74 2.72
CA ASN A 494 1.26 6.60 3.22
C ASN A 494 1.13 5.44 2.23
N HIS A 495 1.69 5.54 1.02
CA HIS A 495 1.55 4.49 0.00
C HIS A 495 2.08 3.15 0.49
N SER A 496 3.20 3.09 1.21
CA SER A 496 3.75 1.84 1.73
C SER A 496 2.74 1.07 2.58
N ILE A 497 1.99 1.75 3.45
CA ILE A 497 0.96 1.14 4.30
C ILE A 497 -0.19 0.59 3.44
N ILE A 498 -0.59 1.33 2.42
CA ILE A 498 -1.65 0.91 1.50
C ILE A 498 -1.20 -0.26 0.62
N PHE A 499 0.05 -0.29 0.16
CA PHE A 499 0.58 -1.43 -0.58
C PHE A 499 0.76 -2.67 0.32
N MET A 500 1.06 -2.51 1.62
CA MET A 500 0.99 -3.60 2.60
C MET A 500 -0.45 -4.12 2.74
N ALA A 501 -1.44 -3.24 2.82
CA ALA A 501 -2.86 -3.61 2.86
C ALA A 501 -3.32 -4.29 1.56
N LEU A 502 -2.84 -3.84 0.40
CA LEU A 502 -3.08 -4.49 -0.90
C LEU A 502 -2.51 -5.92 -0.91
N GLY A 503 -1.29 -6.14 -0.43
CA GLY A 503 -0.72 -7.48 -0.29
C GLY A 503 -1.52 -8.36 0.67
N MET A 504 -2.03 -7.79 1.78
CA MET A 504 -2.96 -8.50 2.67
C MET A 504 -4.26 -8.89 1.94
N ALA A 505 -4.79 -8.02 1.09
CA ALA A 505 -5.97 -8.30 0.29
C ALA A 505 -5.79 -9.53 -0.61
N PHE A 506 -4.63 -9.60 -1.28
CA PHE A 506 -4.26 -10.75 -2.12
C PHE A 506 -4.17 -12.04 -1.30
N ALA A 507 -3.53 -12.00 -0.13
CA ALA A 507 -3.41 -13.15 0.76
C ALA A 507 -4.77 -13.60 1.33
N LEU A 508 -5.65 -12.66 1.68
CA LEU A 508 -7.01 -12.96 2.14
C LEU A 508 -7.84 -13.62 1.05
N ARG A 509 -7.78 -13.11 -0.18
CA ARG A 509 -8.49 -13.69 -1.31
C ARG A 509 -7.96 -15.06 -1.70
N TYR A 510 -6.64 -15.27 -1.67
CA TYR A 510 -6.03 -16.59 -1.85
C TYR A 510 -6.66 -17.61 -0.89
N ARG A 511 -6.79 -17.26 0.39
CA ARG A 511 -7.43 -18.15 1.38
C ARG A 511 -8.92 -18.39 1.11
N MET A 512 -9.66 -17.33 0.77
CA MET A 512 -11.09 -17.47 0.43
C MET A 512 -11.32 -18.45 -0.73
N ASN A 513 -10.39 -18.49 -1.68
CA ASN A 513 -10.45 -19.40 -2.84
C ASN A 513 -9.93 -20.81 -2.51
N SER A 514 -9.04 -20.95 -1.51
CA SER A 514 -8.39 -22.22 -1.15
C SER A 514 -9.14 -23.01 -0.08
N GLU A 515 -10.01 -22.37 0.72
CA GLU A 515 -10.87 -23.06 1.67
C GLU A 515 -12.10 -23.60 0.90
N PRO A 516 -12.15 -24.90 0.58
CA PRO A 516 -13.32 -25.46 -0.09
C PRO A 516 -14.54 -25.31 0.83
N ALA A 517 -15.73 -25.23 0.21
CA ALA A 517 -17.05 -25.17 0.87
C ALA A 517 -17.38 -26.43 1.73
N THR A 518 -16.39 -27.19 2.11
CA THR A 518 -16.44 -28.46 2.86
C THR A 518 -16.88 -28.31 4.32
N ALA A 519 -17.17 -27.10 4.80
CA ALA A 519 -17.74 -26.92 6.14
C ALA A 519 -19.27 -26.85 6.18
N ALA A 520 -19.96 -27.14 5.09
CA ALA A 520 -21.38 -27.47 5.09
C ALA A 520 -21.54 -28.97 5.28
N SER A 521 -21.07 -29.52 6.40
CA SER A 521 -21.57 -30.80 6.88
C SER A 521 -23.08 -30.70 7.03
N PRO A 522 -23.86 -31.56 6.36
CA PRO A 522 -25.29 -31.56 6.58
C PRO A 522 -25.54 -31.90 8.05
N ARG A 523 -25.98 -30.93 8.83
CA ARG A 523 -26.60 -31.19 10.13
C ARG A 523 -27.83 -32.03 9.89
N GLY A 524 -27.79 -33.27 10.35
CA GLY A 524 -28.98 -34.07 10.49
C GLY A 524 -29.02 -35.33 9.64
N SER A 525 -28.08 -36.23 9.81
CA SER A 525 -28.47 -37.65 9.81
C SER A 525 -29.30 -37.82 11.07
N VAL A 526 -30.61 -37.73 10.88
CA VAL A 526 -31.59 -38.23 11.85
C VAL A 526 -31.22 -39.69 12.11
N LYS A 527 -30.66 -39.96 13.29
CA LYS A 527 -30.56 -41.33 13.80
C LYS A 527 -31.98 -41.86 13.85
N SER A 528 -32.32 -42.74 12.92
CA SER A 528 -33.51 -43.60 13.03
C SER A 528 -33.30 -44.45 14.27
N ALA A 529 -33.97 -44.05 15.33
CA ALA A 529 -34.00 -44.78 16.56
C ALA A 529 -35.03 -45.93 16.40
N PHE A 530 -34.52 -47.12 16.59
CA PHE A 530 -35.24 -48.26 17.18
C PHE A 530 -36.51 -48.74 16.50
N VAL A 531 -36.35 -49.77 15.68
CA VAL A 531 -37.32 -50.87 15.65
C VAL A 531 -36.70 -52.01 16.47
N ARG A 532 -37.22 -52.27 17.68
CA ARG A 532 -37.00 -53.53 18.39
C ARG A 532 -37.94 -54.58 17.76
N PRO A 533 -37.47 -55.76 17.39
CA PRO A 533 -38.38 -56.86 17.11
C PRO A 533 -38.92 -57.39 18.46
N ILE A 534 -40.26 -57.45 18.52
CA ILE A 534 -40.98 -58.21 19.56
C ILE A 534 -40.89 -59.68 19.12
N THR A 535 -40.15 -60.47 19.89
CA THR A 535 -40.25 -61.93 19.85
C THR A 535 -41.27 -62.39 20.86
N ALA A 536 -42.28 -63.15 20.31
CA ALA A 536 -43.22 -63.91 21.12
C ALA A 536 -42.53 -65.11 21.76
#